data_58911868b623c1cbaf8b54af590e25db
#
_entry.id   58911868b623c1cbaf8b54af590e25db
#
_cell.length_a   1.000
_cell.length_b   1.000
_cell.length_c   1.000
_cell.angle_alpha   90.00
_cell.angle_beta   90.00
_cell.angle_gamma   90.00
#
_symmetry.space_group_name_H-M   'P 1'
#
loop_
_entity.id
_entity.type
_entity.pdbx_description
1 polymer ?
#
loop_
_entity_poly.entity_id
_entity_poly.type
_entity_poly.pdbx_seq_one_letter_code
_entity_poly.pdbx_strand_id
1 'polypeptide(L)'
;ASLADSGLAAISVVDQVAATWFTRAGKDLAKIQETLDTGQAVAGFDVPGLVLGGTIDIRQEKKTGRNVIARLPGNQRIAGQSEPALVIGAHVDHLGSKLTSSSRATGDEIDKIHNGADDNASGVAAVLEIAEYLAGQRRDGKLDARRDVLFGAWSGEELGLLGSAYFVREAGKSAAIPEGESLAPVFAANLNLDMIGRLDKALVLQGIGSSPVWTKEIERRNAPIGLPLTLQTDSYVPTDATSFYVRGVPILNAFTGAHADYHTPSDEMDKINYEGAAKTTRLFALIARALTLAEEAPAYVALEKPENQGARGFRVYLGTVPDYAQGDIVGVKLSGVAKLGPAAKAGVLGGDVIVGLAGQKVKNIYDYTYVLGELKVGEAVEIIVEREGEEKKLSITPGSRD
;
A
#
# COMPACT_ATOMS: atom_id res chain seq x y z
N ALA A 1 11.04 -9.31 9.63
CA ALA A 1 12.10 -9.02 10.60
C ALA A 1 13.30 -9.90 10.25
N SER A 2 14.44 -9.28 9.96
CA SER A 2 15.69 -9.99 9.71
C SER A 2 16.14 -10.66 11.01
N LEU A 3 16.34 -11.96 11.01
CA LEU A 3 16.95 -12.73 12.10
C LEU A 3 18.48 -12.46 12.21
N ALA A 4 19.02 -11.56 11.40
CA ALA A 4 20.45 -11.33 11.26
C ALA A 4 21.17 -10.94 12.57
N ASP A 5 20.47 -10.36 13.55
CA ASP A 5 21.04 -9.95 14.84
C ASP A 5 20.50 -10.77 16.03
N SER A 6 19.69 -11.81 15.79
CA SER A 6 19.03 -12.55 16.88
C SER A 6 19.90 -13.61 17.56
N GLY A 7 21.08 -13.93 17.01
CA GLY A 7 21.92 -15.05 17.47
C GLY A 7 21.29 -16.43 17.26
N LEU A 8 20.10 -16.49 16.64
CA LEU A 8 19.40 -17.73 16.31
C LEU A 8 19.71 -18.14 14.87
N ALA A 9 20.15 -19.39 14.67
CA ALA A 9 20.18 -20.00 13.36
C ALA A 9 18.85 -20.71 13.11
N ALA A 10 18.13 -20.30 12.08
CA ALA A 10 16.90 -20.95 11.66
C ALA A 10 17.11 -21.55 10.27
N ILE A 11 16.72 -22.81 10.11
CA ILE A 11 16.73 -23.52 8.82
C ILE A 11 15.32 -24.03 8.52
N SER A 12 14.95 -23.96 7.28
CA SER A 12 13.72 -24.62 6.77
C SER A 12 14.14 -25.95 6.16
N VAL A 13 13.39 -27.00 6.47
CA VAL A 13 13.60 -28.34 5.90
C VAL A 13 12.30 -28.79 5.23
N VAL A 14 12.42 -29.61 4.19
CA VAL A 14 11.24 -30.19 3.53
C VAL A 14 10.56 -31.20 4.45
N ASP A 15 9.25 -31.35 4.31
CA ASP A 15 8.41 -32.20 5.18
C ASP A 15 8.92 -33.62 5.33
N GLN A 16 9.43 -34.21 4.25
CA GLN A 16 9.97 -35.57 4.26
C GLN A 16 11.18 -35.70 5.17
N VAL A 17 12.03 -34.69 5.23
CA VAL A 17 13.22 -34.66 6.13
C VAL A 17 12.72 -34.50 7.58
N ALA A 18 11.79 -33.58 7.83
CA ALA A 18 11.19 -33.40 9.15
C ALA A 18 10.53 -34.70 9.64
N ALA A 19 9.68 -35.33 8.83
CA ALA A 19 9.04 -36.61 9.18
C ALA A 19 10.04 -37.72 9.52
N THR A 20 11.18 -37.78 8.79
CA THR A 20 12.25 -38.71 9.07
C THR A 20 12.89 -38.45 10.44
N TRP A 21 13.13 -37.21 10.81
CA TRP A 21 13.69 -36.84 12.11
C TRP A 21 12.73 -37.17 13.26
N PHE A 22 11.44 -36.88 13.09
CA PHE A 22 10.41 -37.18 14.08
C PHE A 22 10.26 -38.70 14.28
N THR A 23 10.23 -39.48 13.20
CA THR A 23 10.20 -40.94 13.26
C THR A 23 11.40 -41.49 14.01
N ARG A 24 12.61 -40.93 13.77
CA ARG A 24 13.83 -41.33 14.47
C ARG A 24 13.77 -41.02 15.97
N ALA A 25 13.07 -39.96 16.36
CA ALA A 25 12.81 -39.64 17.77
C ALA A 25 11.66 -40.46 18.38
N GLY A 26 11.05 -41.40 17.62
CA GLY A 26 9.89 -42.15 18.06
C GLY A 26 8.63 -41.30 18.18
N LYS A 27 8.56 -40.20 17.42
CA LYS A 27 7.47 -39.23 17.42
C LYS A 27 6.74 -39.22 16.09
N ASP A 28 5.49 -38.85 16.14
CA ASP A 28 4.62 -38.67 14.98
C ASP A 28 4.45 -37.15 14.75
N LEU A 29 5.01 -36.65 13.64
CA LEU A 29 4.96 -35.20 13.30
C LEU A 29 3.50 -34.70 13.16
N ALA A 30 2.65 -35.50 12.49
CA ALA A 30 1.26 -35.09 12.25
C ALA A 30 0.49 -34.94 13.57
N LYS A 31 0.64 -35.92 14.49
CA LYS A 31 -0.02 -35.86 15.80
C LYS A 31 0.48 -34.70 16.67
N ILE A 32 1.77 -34.40 16.59
CA ILE A 32 2.33 -33.25 17.30
C ILE A 32 1.75 -31.96 16.72
N GLN A 33 1.67 -31.86 15.40
CA GLN A 33 1.06 -30.71 14.74
C GLN A 33 -0.41 -30.55 15.13
N GLU A 34 -1.20 -31.61 15.07
CA GLU A 34 -2.60 -31.61 15.51
C GLU A 34 -2.74 -31.13 16.96
N THR A 35 -1.83 -31.55 17.85
CA THR A 35 -1.83 -31.10 19.25
C THR A 35 -1.53 -29.62 19.38
N LEU A 36 -0.51 -29.12 18.66
CA LEU A 36 -0.15 -27.72 18.65
C LEU A 36 -1.26 -26.84 18.07
N ASP A 37 -1.96 -27.31 17.06
CA ASP A 37 -3.06 -26.59 16.40
C ASP A 37 -4.28 -26.42 17.34
N THR A 38 -4.40 -27.25 18.39
CA THR A 38 -5.40 -27.04 19.48
C THR A 38 -4.97 -25.97 20.49
N GLY A 39 -3.77 -25.40 20.37
CA GLY A 39 -3.19 -24.49 21.35
C GLY A 39 -2.51 -25.19 22.56
N GLN A 40 -2.42 -26.50 22.57
CA GLN A 40 -1.69 -27.24 23.60
C GLN A 40 -0.19 -27.20 23.35
N ALA A 41 0.58 -26.87 24.39
CA ALA A 41 2.02 -26.89 24.33
C ALA A 41 2.54 -28.33 24.30
N VAL A 42 3.47 -28.61 23.40
CA VAL A 42 4.21 -29.88 23.34
C VAL A 42 5.64 -29.64 23.83
N ALA A 43 6.11 -30.46 24.75
CA ALA A 43 7.47 -30.38 25.24
C ALA A 43 8.47 -30.71 24.12
N GLY A 44 9.58 -29.97 24.09
CA GLY A 44 10.71 -30.28 23.21
C GLY A 44 11.27 -31.67 23.50
N PHE A 45 11.91 -32.28 22.50
CA PHE A 45 12.52 -33.62 22.60
C PHE A 45 13.80 -33.69 21.77
N ASP A 46 14.69 -34.59 22.17
CA ASP A 46 15.93 -34.86 21.44
C ASP A 46 15.68 -35.84 20.27
N VAL A 47 16.42 -35.67 19.18
CA VAL A 47 16.46 -36.62 18.07
C VAL A 47 17.75 -37.42 18.16
N PRO A 48 17.70 -38.68 18.59
CA PRO A 48 18.92 -39.49 18.86
C PRO A 48 19.83 -39.59 17.64
N GLY A 49 21.11 -39.29 17.84
CA GLY A 49 22.14 -39.38 16.80
C GLY A 49 21.98 -38.46 15.60
N LEU A 50 21.10 -37.43 15.70
CA LEU A 50 21.02 -36.35 14.73
C LEU A 50 22.03 -35.25 15.14
N VAL A 51 22.95 -34.96 14.23
CA VAL A 51 23.86 -33.81 14.35
C VAL A 51 23.65 -32.96 13.10
N LEU A 52 23.32 -31.72 13.28
CA LEU A 52 23.17 -30.76 12.19
C LEU A 52 24.47 -29.89 12.17
N GLY A 53 25.10 -29.83 11.04
CA GLY A 53 26.22 -28.93 10.79
C GLY A 53 25.97 -28.13 9.52
N GLY A 54 26.30 -26.87 9.56
CA GLY A 54 26.15 -25.99 8.40
C GLY A 54 26.86 -24.67 8.60
N THR A 55 27.20 -24.02 7.50
CA THR A 55 27.70 -22.66 7.49
C THR A 55 26.64 -21.79 6.86
N ILE A 56 26.23 -20.74 7.57
CA ILE A 56 25.26 -19.75 7.05
C ILE A 56 26.08 -18.51 6.69
N ASP A 57 26.19 -18.20 5.40
CA ASP A 57 26.81 -16.97 4.91
C ASP A 57 25.68 -16.02 4.46
N ILE A 58 25.36 -15.06 5.31
CA ILE A 58 24.34 -14.03 5.01
C ILE A 58 25.07 -12.80 4.47
N ARG A 59 24.92 -12.52 3.19
CA ARG A 59 25.40 -11.29 2.57
C ARG A 59 24.29 -10.26 2.51
N GLN A 60 24.44 -9.23 3.32
CA GLN A 60 23.51 -8.10 3.29
C GLN A 60 23.95 -7.12 2.19
N GLU A 61 23.21 -7.07 1.08
CA GLU A 61 23.37 -6.01 0.08
C GLU A 61 22.62 -4.76 0.54
N LYS A 62 23.38 -3.70 0.80
CA LYS A 62 22.81 -2.38 1.10
C LYS A 62 22.73 -1.55 -0.18
N LYS A 63 21.55 -1.07 -0.52
CA LYS A 63 21.34 -0.13 -1.62
C LYS A 63 20.82 1.18 -1.04
N THR A 64 21.12 2.30 -1.70
CA THR A 64 20.69 3.63 -1.28
C THR A 64 19.62 4.13 -2.25
N GLY A 65 18.42 4.37 -1.75
CA GLY A 65 17.38 5.15 -2.41
C GLY A 65 17.53 6.63 -2.07
N ARG A 66 16.88 7.51 -2.83
CA ARG A 66 16.86 8.95 -2.59
C ARG A 66 15.46 9.49 -2.80
N ASN A 67 14.95 10.20 -1.80
CA ASN A 67 13.80 11.08 -2.00
C ASN A 67 14.26 12.40 -2.61
N VAL A 68 13.42 13.01 -3.44
CA VAL A 68 13.62 14.38 -3.91
C VAL A 68 12.58 15.25 -3.23
N ILE A 69 13.04 16.28 -2.52
CA ILE A 69 12.16 17.19 -1.79
C ILE A 69 12.39 18.62 -2.28
N ALA A 70 11.31 19.25 -2.76
CA ALA A 70 11.30 20.67 -3.07
C ALA A 70 10.44 21.42 -2.05
N ARG A 71 10.73 22.71 -1.83
CA ARG A 71 10.02 23.54 -0.86
C ARG A 71 9.60 24.86 -1.49
N LEU A 72 8.33 25.19 -1.38
CA LEU A 72 7.81 26.53 -1.61
C LEU A 72 7.57 27.22 -0.26
N PRO A 73 8.40 28.20 0.15
CA PRO A 73 8.28 28.82 1.46
C PRO A 73 6.99 29.65 1.61
N GLY A 74 6.36 29.62 2.76
CA GLY A 74 5.30 30.55 3.13
C GLY A 74 5.79 32.00 3.17
N ASN A 75 4.92 32.98 2.88
CA ASN A 75 5.25 34.41 2.89
C ASN A 75 4.47 35.21 3.93
N GLN A 76 3.49 34.63 4.57
CA GLN A 76 2.71 35.21 5.66
C GLN A 76 3.16 34.60 7.00
N ARG A 77 4.47 34.74 7.31
CA ARG A 77 5.01 34.23 8.57
C ARG A 77 4.80 35.22 9.70
N ILE A 78 4.21 34.76 10.78
CA ILE A 78 4.16 35.51 12.04
C ILE A 78 5.48 35.25 12.78
N ALA A 79 6.19 36.31 13.18
CA ALA A 79 7.45 36.18 13.88
C ALA A 79 7.27 35.34 15.16
N GLY A 80 8.09 34.28 15.32
CA GLY A 80 8.03 33.40 16.47
C GLY A 80 7.00 32.25 16.36
N GLN A 81 6.24 32.15 15.27
CA GLN A 81 5.34 31.04 15.00
C GLN A 81 5.87 30.20 13.82
N SER A 82 5.88 28.87 14.01
CA SER A 82 6.15 27.91 12.93
C SER A 82 4.84 27.25 12.55
N GLU A 83 4.36 27.55 11.35
CA GLU A 83 3.18 26.88 10.81
C GLU A 83 3.57 25.48 10.28
N PRO A 84 2.77 24.44 10.55
CA PRO A 84 3.02 23.12 10.00
C PRO A 84 2.92 23.13 8.48
N ALA A 85 3.84 22.44 7.80
CA ALA A 85 3.93 22.42 6.35
C ALA A 85 2.85 21.53 5.71
N LEU A 86 2.36 21.92 4.52
CA LEU A 86 1.60 21.00 3.65
C LEU A 86 2.58 20.14 2.86
N VAL A 87 2.35 18.83 2.82
CA VAL A 87 3.14 17.88 2.01
C VAL A 87 2.31 17.40 0.84
N ILE A 88 2.85 17.44 -0.37
CA ILE A 88 2.25 16.90 -1.60
C ILE A 88 3.25 15.92 -2.18
N GLY A 89 2.84 14.67 -2.40
CA GLY A 89 3.79 13.64 -2.81
C GLY A 89 3.23 12.58 -3.74
N ALA A 90 4.18 11.90 -4.39
CA ALA A 90 3.98 10.71 -5.19
C ALA A 90 5.27 9.88 -5.16
N HIS A 91 5.21 8.57 -5.31
CA HIS A 91 6.42 7.79 -5.45
C HIS A 91 6.98 7.85 -6.87
N VAL A 92 8.30 7.75 -6.97
CA VAL A 92 9.05 7.92 -8.23
C VAL A 92 9.70 6.63 -8.71
N ASP A 93 9.75 5.62 -7.84
CA ASP A 93 10.19 4.28 -8.20
C ASP A 93 9.04 3.45 -8.78
N HIS A 94 9.41 2.44 -9.53
CA HIS A 94 8.53 1.35 -9.98
C HIS A 94 9.37 0.07 -10.09
N LEU A 95 8.80 -1.03 -10.61
CA LEU A 95 9.42 -2.36 -10.57
C LEU A 95 10.69 -2.48 -11.43
N GLY A 96 10.83 -1.69 -12.49
CA GLY A 96 12.04 -1.66 -13.33
C GLY A 96 12.20 -2.88 -14.23
N SER A 97 13.44 -3.33 -14.41
CA SER A 97 13.82 -4.34 -15.43
C SER A 97 13.96 -5.77 -14.92
N LYS A 98 13.63 -6.03 -13.67
CA LYS A 98 13.73 -7.38 -13.09
C LYS A 98 12.38 -7.86 -12.62
N LEU A 99 12.13 -9.15 -12.80
CA LEU A 99 11.01 -9.78 -12.12
C LEU A 99 11.17 -9.61 -10.61
N THR A 100 10.20 -8.98 -10.01
CA THR A 100 10.05 -8.86 -8.55
C THR A 100 8.85 -9.70 -8.13
N SER A 101 8.72 -9.97 -6.83
CA SER A 101 7.55 -10.65 -6.29
C SER A 101 6.24 -9.88 -6.53
N SER A 102 6.33 -8.58 -6.83
CA SER A 102 5.19 -7.70 -7.15
C SER A 102 4.85 -7.70 -8.64
N SER A 103 5.74 -8.16 -9.53
CA SER A 103 5.49 -8.19 -10.98
C SER A 103 4.37 -9.16 -11.36
N ARG A 104 3.52 -8.73 -12.27
CA ARG A 104 2.46 -9.52 -12.89
C ARG A 104 2.74 -9.85 -14.34
N ALA A 105 3.94 -9.57 -14.83
CA ALA A 105 4.39 -9.89 -16.17
C ALA A 105 4.31 -11.40 -16.44
N THR A 106 3.83 -11.78 -17.63
CA THR A 106 3.72 -13.17 -18.06
C THR A 106 4.13 -13.33 -19.51
N GLY A 107 4.58 -14.53 -19.90
CA GLY A 107 4.94 -14.83 -21.29
C GLY A 107 6.03 -13.90 -21.83
N ASP A 108 5.75 -13.20 -22.92
CA ASP A 108 6.70 -12.31 -23.62
C ASP A 108 6.98 -10.99 -22.86
N GLU A 109 6.31 -10.76 -21.73
CA GLU A 109 6.53 -9.57 -20.91
C GLU A 109 7.59 -9.75 -19.82
N ILE A 110 7.97 -10.98 -19.50
CA ILE A 110 8.83 -11.34 -18.36
C ILE A 110 10.16 -10.57 -18.36
N ASP A 111 10.74 -10.35 -19.52
CA ASP A 111 12.04 -9.68 -19.68
C ASP A 111 11.91 -8.18 -20.06
N LYS A 112 10.69 -7.65 -20.07
CA LYS A 112 10.46 -6.24 -20.42
C LYS A 112 10.55 -5.34 -19.18
N ILE A 113 10.83 -4.07 -19.44
CA ILE A 113 10.87 -3.05 -18.40
C ILE A 113 9.43 -2.68 -17.99
N HIS A 114 9.18 -2.64 -16.69
CA HIS A 114 7.96 -2.07 -16.13
C HIS A 114 8.14 -0.55 -16.07
N ASN A 115 7.50 0.16 -16.98
CA ASN A 115 7.66 1.62 -17.12
C ASN A 115 6.86 2.40 -16.06
N GLY A 116 5.71 1.87 -15.59
CA GLY A 116 4.91 2.50 -14.56
C GLY A 116 4.34 3.85 -14.98
N ALA A 117 3.68 3.89 -16.16
CA ALA A 117 3.15 5.15 -16.67
C ALA A 117 2.02 5.70 -15.80
N ASP A 118 1.12 4.81 -15.32
CA ASP A 118 0.14 5.19 -14.31
C ASP A 118 0.69 5.03 -12.90
N ASP A 119 1.40 3.95 -12.65
CA ASP A 119 2.01 3.59 -11.37
C ASP A 119 3.55 3.81 -11.38
N ASN A 120 4.12 5.01 -11.05
CA ASN A 120 3.36 6.17 -10.65
C ASN A 120 3.89 7.45 -11.32
N ALA A 121 4.25 7.37 -12.62
CA ALA A 121 4.67 8.56 -13.36
C ALA A 121 3.51 9.58 -13.45
N SER A 122 2.25 9.13 -13.47
CA SER A 122 1.07 9.98 -13.46
C SER A 122 0.99 10.85 -12.22
N GLY A 123 1.22 10.28 -11.03
CA GLY A 123 1.27 11.01 -9.77
C GLY A 123 2.43 11.98 -9.69
N VAL A 124 3.63 11.57 -10.14
CA VAL A 124 4.81 12.46 -10.19
C VAL A 124 4.56 13.66 -11.08
N ALA A 125 3.98 13.44 -12.28
CA ALA A 125 3.62 14.54 -13.19
C ALA A 125 2.66 15.53 -12.52
N ALA A 126 1.65 15.03 -11.80
CA ALA A 126 0.72 15.90 -11.07
C ALA A 126 1.41 16.70 -9.96
N VAL A 127 2.35 16.10 -9.22
CA VAL A 127 3.12 16.85 -8.19
C VAL A 127 3.90 17.99 -8.83
N LEU A 128 4.51 17.77 -10.01
CA LEU A 128 5.25 18.82 -10.74
C LEU A 128 4.31 19.94 -11.21
N GLU A 129 3.17 19.62 -11.79
CA GLU A 129 2.17 20.58 -12.25
C GLU A 129 1.58 21.41 -11.08
N ILE A 130 1.31 20.76 -9.93
CA ILE A 130 0.86 21.48 -8.73
C ILE A 130 1.95 22.42 -8.20
N ALA A 131 3.22 21.98 -8.23
CA ALA A 131 4.35 22.81 -7.81
C ALA A 131 4.51 24.04 -8.73
N GLU A 132 4.43 23.85 -10.04
CA GLU A 132 4.48 24.95 -11.01
C GLU A 132 3.32 25.94 -10.83
N TYR A 133 2.09 25.42 -10.67
CA TYR A 133 0.91 26.23 -10.40
C TYR A 133 1.06 27.08 -9.15
N LEU A 134 1.43 26.50 -8.01
CA LEU A 134 1.55 27.23 -6.74
C LEU A 134 2.72 28.21 -6.78
N ALA A 135 3.85 27.86 -7.38
CA ALA A 135 4.99 28.76 -7.58
C ALA A 135 4.62 29.93 -8.51
N GLY A 136 3.86 29.66 -9.59
CA GLY A 136 3.31 30.68 -10.47
C GLY A 136 2.37 31.64 -9.75
N GLN A 137 1.41 31.12 -9.00
CA GLN A 137 0.51 31.95 -8.17
C GLN A 137 1.27 32.81 -7.16
N ARG A 138 2.34 32.26 -6.60
CA ARG A 138 3.21 32.98 -5.68
C ARG A 138 3.98 34.11 -6.37
N ARG A 139 4.60 33.84 -7.51
CA ARG A 139 5.32 34.83 -8.31
C ARG A 139 4.43 36.00 -8.76
N ASP A 140 3.18 35.69 -9.11
CA ASP A 140 2.18 36.66 -9.55
C ASP A 140 1.52 37.42 -8.40
N GLY A 141 1.92 37.23 -7.14
CA GLY A 141 1.35 37.87 -5.96
C GLY A 141 -0.10 37.42 -5.64
N LYS A 142 -0.52 36.24 -6.15
CA LYS A 142 -1.89 35.71 -5.98
C LYS A 142 -1.96 34.62 -4.89
N LEU A 143 -0.84 34.27 -4.26
CA LEU A 143 -0.75 33.29 -3.20
C LEU A 143 -0.02 33.85 -1.98
N ASP A 144 -0.78 34.25 -0.98
CA ASP A 144 -0.29 34.66 0.33
C ASP A 144 -0.21 33.45 1.26
N ALA A 145 0.80 32.62 1.05
CA ALA A 145 0.97 31.34 1.72
C ALA A 145 1.31 31.51 3.21
N ARG A 146 0.49 31.00 4.10
CA ARG A 146 0.76 30.98 5.54
C ARG A 146 1.79 29.92 5.91
N ARG A 147 1.75 28.77 5.25
CA ARG A 147 2.61 27.62 5.52
C ARG A 147 3.47 27.24 4.34
N ASP A 148 4.56 26.58 4.63
CA ASP A 148 5.41 26.00 3.59
C ASP A 148 4.65 24.88 2.87
N VAL A 149 4.95 24.72 1.58
CA VAL A 149 4.52 23.54 0.81
C VAL A 149 5.76 22.73 0.46
N LEU A 150 5.76 21.46 0.83
CA LEU A 150 6.80 20.49 0.50
C LEU A 150 6.28 19.57 -0.60
N PHE A 151 7.07 19.42 -1.66
CA PHE A 151 6.79 18.49 -2.75
C PHE A 151 7.75 17.34 -2.63
N GLY A 152 7.23 16.11 -2.49
CA GLY A 152 8.01 14.91 -2.28
C GLY A 152 7.88 13.92 -3.43
N ALA A 153 9.01 13.51 -4.04
CA ALA A 153 9.09 12.32 -4.86
C ALA A 153 9.74 11.21 -4.01
N TRP A 154 8.93 10.22 -3.64
CA TRP A 154 9.34 9.16 -2.72
C TRP A 154 10.02 8.03 -3.48
N SER A 155 11.00 7.38 -2.88
CA SER A 155 11.71 6.22 -3.44
C SER A 155 11.47 4.99 -2.57
N GLY A 156 11.28 3.84 -3.20
CA GLY A 156 11.09 2.56 -2.51
C GLY A 156 9.70 2.39 -1.93
N GLU A 157 8.69 2.95 -2.56
CA GLU A 157 7.28 2.70 -2.25
C GLU A 157 6.96 1.22 -2.49
N GLU A 158 7.33 0.70 -3.64
CA GLU A 158 7.16 -0.68 -4.11
C GLU A 158 7.87 -1.73 -3.23
N LEU A 159 8.79 -1.27 -2.39
CA LEU A 159 9.52 -2.08 -1.41
C LEU A 159 8.96 -1.95 0.01
N GLY A 160 7.82 -1.29 0.16
CA GLY A 160 7.11 -1.10 1.43
C GLY A 160 7.28 0.30 2.02
N LEU A 161 6.98 1.34 1.26
CA LEU A 161 6.90 2.76 1.67
C LEU A 161 8.20 3.32 2.26
N LEU A 162 9.36 2.80 1.82
CA LEU A 162 10.64 3.08 2.48
C LEU A 162 11.00 4.57 2.49
N GLY A 163 10.72 5.28 1.39
CA GLY A 163 11.07 6.68 1.21
C GLY A 163 10.23 7.60 2.08
N SER A 164 8.92 7.50 2.04
CA SER A 164 8.01 8.31 2.85
C SER A 164 8.18 8.03 4.33
N ALA A 165 8.31 6.74 4.73
CA ALA A 165 8.55 6.36 6.11
C ALA A 165 9.88 6.92 6.64
N TYR A 166 10.94 6.90 5.81
CA TYR A 166 12.21 7.52 6.15
C TYR A 166 12.06 9.03 6.35
N PHE A 167 11.40 9.72 5.41
CA PHE A 167 11.19 11.16 5.48
C PHE A 167 10.43 11.57 6.74
N VAL A 168 9.33 10.90 7.03
CA VAL A 168 8.48 11.15 8.21
C VAL A 168 9.26 10.93 9.52
N ARG A 169 10.05 9.84 9.59
CA ARG A 169 10.89 9.57 10.75
C ARG A 169 11.96 10.64 10.97
N GLU A 170 12.69 11.03 9.92
CA GLU A 170 13.74 12.05 10.02
C GLU A 170 13.17 13.44 10.33
N ALA A 171 11.97 13.77 9.83
CA ALA A 171 11.27 14.99 10.21
C ALA A 171 10.94 15.00 11.70
N GLY A 172 10.47 13.89 12.26
CA GLY A 172 10.23 13.75 13.70
C GLY A 172 11.50 13.94 14.52
N LYS A 173 12.60 13.31 14.12
CA LYS A 173 13.90 13.49 14.78
C LYS A 173 14.37 14.96 14.74
N SER A 174 14.25 15.60 13.58
CA SER A 174 14.67 17.01 13.38
C SER A 174 13.83 17.97 14.23
N ALA A 175 12.57 17.65 14.48
CA ALA A 175 11.66 18.40 15.35
C ALA A 175 11.75 18.00 16.83
N ALA A 176 12.64 17.06 17.19
CA ALA A 176 12.75 16.47 18.53
C ALA A 176 11.43 15.86 19.05
N ILE A 177 10.62 15.32 18.15
CA ILE A 177 9.36 14.62 18.46
C ILE A 177 9.65 13.12 18.55
N PRO A 178 9.33 12.46 19.69
CA PRO A 178 9.58 11.03 19.85
C PRO A 178 8.88 10.16 18.79
N GLU A 179 9.44 8.98 18.58
CA GLU A 179 8.82 7.98 17.71
C GLU A 179 7.45 7.56 18.29
N GLY A 180 6.44 7.49 17.42
CA GLY A 180 5.05 7.20 17.82
C GLY A 180 4.21 8.42 18.17
N GLU A 181 4.82 9.57 18.47
CA GLU A 181 4.06 10.81 18.73
C GLU A 181 3.64 11.52 17.43
N SER A 182 2.60 12.35 17.55
CA SER A 182 2.01 13.08 16.42
C SER A 182 2.97 14.10 15.80
N LEU A 183 3.02 14.13 14.48
CA LEU A 183 3.73 15.14 13.69
C LEU A 183 2.82 16.28 13.20
N ALA A 184 1.63 16.43 13.76
CA ALA A 184 0.75 17.57 13.46
C ALA A 184 1.43 18.94 13.68
N PRO A 185 2.37 19.13 14.62
CA PRO A 185 3.13 20.39 14.71
C PRO A 185 4.10 20.64 13.53
N VAL A 186 4.46 19.59 12.78
CA VAL A 186 5.40 19.65 11.65
C VAL A 186 4.67 19.70 10.32
N PHE A 187 3.62 18.86 10.17
CA PHE A 187 2.87 18.68 8.94
C PHE A 187 1.38 18.95 9.16
N ALA A 188 0.84 19.90 8.39
CA ALA A 188 -0.58 20.23 8.40
C ALA A 188 -1.44 19.12 7.79
N ALA A 189 -1.00 18.59 6.67
CA ALA A 189 -1.64 17.48 5.96
C ALA A 189 -0.66 16.89 4.93
N ASN A 190 -0.97 15.67 4.47
CA ASN A 190 -0.36 15.06 3.29
C ASN A 190 -1.41 14.87 2.19
N LEU A 191 -1.12 15.33 0.99
CA LEU A 191 -1.85 15.08 -0.24
C LEU A 191 -1.01 14.11 -1.07
N ASN A 192 -1.49 12.91 -1.28
CA ASN A 192 -0.79 11.87 -2.04
C ASN A 192 -1.50 11.62 -3.37
N LEU A 193 -0.73 11.40 -4.43
CA LEU A 193 -1.25 11.07 -5.75
C LEU A 193 -0.59 9.79 -6.23
N ASP A 194 -1.43 8.77 -6.42
CA ASP A 194 -0.97 7.43 -6.75
C ASP A 194 -1.93 6.81 -7.76
N MET A 195 -1.40 6.48 -8.96
CA MET A 195 -2.17 5.96 -10.08
C MET A 195 -3.39 6.84 -10.42
N ILE A 196 -3.14 8.04 -10.91
CA ILE A 196 -4.20 9.01 -11.26
C ILE A 196 -4.46 9.14 -12.77
N GLY A 197 -3.77 8.34 -13.59
CA GLY A 197 -3.79 8.45 -15.04
C GLY A 197 -4.84 7.56 -15.74
N ARG A 198 -5.61 6.74 -15.03
CA ARG A 198 -6.59 5.83 -15.64
C ARG A 198 -8.03 6.15 -15.24
N LEU A 199 -8.36 7.43 -15.07
CA LEU A 199 -9.73 7.84 -14.74
C LEU A 199 -10.73 7.33 -15.79
N ASP A 200 -11.62 6.43 -15.36
CA ASP A 200 -12.72 5.88 -16.16
C ASP A 200 -14.07 6.38 -15.63
N LYS A 201 -14.51 5.92 -14.48
CA LYS A 201 -15.83 6.22 -13.93
C LYS A 201 -15.83 7.35 -12.91
N ALA A 202 -14.96 7.24 -11.92
CA ALA A 202 -14.86 8.20 -10.83
C ALA A 202 -13.44 8.23 -10.27
N LEU A 203 -13.04 9.39 -9.78
CA LEU A 203 -11.83 9.53 -8.96
C LEU A 203 -12.11 9.04 -7.54
N VAL A 204 -11.31 8.11 -7.05
CA VAL A 204 -11.38 7.64 -5.67
C VAL A 204 -10.53 8.55 -4.80
N LEU A 205 -11.13 9.11 -3.75
CA LEU A 205 -10.45 9.88 -2.73
C LEU A 205 -10.50 9.11 -1.42
N GLN A 206 -9.33 8.70 -0.94
CA GLN A 206 -9.15 7.90 0.27
C GLN A 206 -8.63 8.78 1.41
N GLY A 207 -8.83 8.36 2.64
CA GLY A 207 -8.38 9.11 3.81
C GLY A 207 -9.35 10.18 4.28
N ILE A 208 -10.60 10.19 3.79
CA ILE A 208 -11.61 11.20 4.15
C ILE A 208 -11.87 11.21 5.66
N GLY A 209 -11.81 10.04 6.31
CA GLY A 209 -11.99 9.91 7.76
C GLY A 209 -10.86 10.54 8.58
N SER A 210 -9.70 10.85 7.99
CA SER A 210 -8.55 11.41 8.70
C SER A 210 -8.73 12.84 9.18
N SER A 211 -9.71 13.57 8.61
CA SER A 211 -10.05 14.94 9.03
C SER A 211 -11.46 15.35 8.61
N PRO A 212 -12.19 16.10 9.44
CA PRO A 212 -13.52 16.61 9.10
C PRO A 212 -13.51 17.68 8.00
N VAL A 213 -12.36 18.20 7.64
CA VAL A 213 -12.24 19.27 6.63
C VAL A 213 -12.45 18.74 5.20
N TRP A 214 -12.19 17.44 4.97
CA TRP A 214 -12.08 16.90 3.61
C TRP A 214 -13.36 17.02 2.81
N THR A 215 -14.48 16.58 3.33
CA THR A 215 -15.76 16.60 2.58
C THR A 215 -16.07 17.99 2.04
N LYS A 216 -16.00 19.01 2.91
CA LYS A 216 -16.29 20.39 2.53
C LYS A 216 -15.31 20.97 1.51
N GLU A 217 -14.00 20.72 1.70
CA GLU A 217 -12.99 21.22 0.77
C GLU A 217 -13.05 20.53 -0.58
N ILE A 218 -13.29 19.21 -0.60
CA ILE A 218 -13.46 18.44 -1.83
C ILE A 218 -14.67 18.96 -2.61
N GLU A 219 -15.84 19.05 -1.99
CA GLU A 219 -17.07 19.55 -2.64
C GLU A 219 -16.85 20.94 -3.24
N ARG A 220 -16.30 21.86 -2.44
CA ARG A 220 -16.04 23.23 -2.86
C ARG A 220 -15.08 23.32 -4.04
N ARG A 221 -14.01 22.51 -4.05
CA ARG A 221 -12.98 22.56 -5.11
C ARG A 221 -13.38 21.74 -6.33
N ASN A 222 -14.20 20.72 -6.15
CA ASN A 222 -14.71 19.94 -7.28
C ASN A 222 -15.86 20.63 -8.01
N ALA A 223 -16.61 21.50 -7.37
CA ALA A 223 -17.76 22.17 -7.98
C ALA A 223 -17.45 22.81 -9.37
N PRO A 224 -16.34 23.54 -9.59
CA PRO A 224 -15.99 24.06 -10.91
C PRO A 224 -15.35 23.05 -11.87
N ILE A 225 -15.05 21.82 -11.44
CA ILE A 225 -14.38 20.78 -12.23
C ILE A 225 -15.40 19.72 -12.66
N GLY A 226 -16.28 19.32 -11.74
CA GLY A 226 -17.34 18.36 -11.99
C GLY A 226 -16.85 16.91 -12.15
N LEU A 227 -15.75 16.51 -11.47
CA LEU A 227 -15.31 15.13 -11.46
C LEU A 227 -16.32 14.24 -10.72
N PRO A 228 -16.71 13.10 -11.26
CA PRO A 228 -17.33 12.05 -10.45
C PRO A 228 -16.36 11.58 -9.38
N LEU A 229 -16.81 11.51 -8.12
CA LEU A 229 -15.98 11.15 -6.98
C LEU A 229 -16.54 9.95 -6.23
N THR A 230 -15.66 9.08 -5.77
CA THR A 230 -15.93 8.08 -4.75
C THR A 230 -15.13 8.45 -3.51
N LEU A 231 -15.80 8.69 -2.38
CA LEU A 231 -15.16 9.08 -1.14
C LEU A 231 -15.02 7.86 -0.23
N GLN A 232 -13.80 7.58 0.24
CA GLN A 232 -13.50 6.47 1.15
C GLN A 232 -12.93 6.99 2.46
N THR A 233 -13.51 6.57 3.57
CA THR A 233 -13.11 7.02 4.92
C THR A 233 -11.81 6.40 5.38
N ASP A 234 -11.45 5.20 4.88
CA ASP A 234 -10.25 4.50 5.28
C ASP A 234 -8.99 5.34 5.05
N SER A 235 -8.14 5.37 6.06
CA SER A 235 -6.89 6.13 6.07
C SER A 235 -5.64 5.25 6.23
N TYR A 236 -5.83 3.93 6.44
CA TYR A 236 -4.76 2.93 6.41
C TYR A 236 -4.58 2.36 5.01
N VAL A 237 -4.35 3.25 4.05
CA VAL A 237 -4.22 2.89 2.64
C VAL A 237 -2.81 2.35 2.33
N PRO A 238 -2.65 1.40 1.38
CA PRO A 238 -1.35 0.83 1.04
C PRO A 238 -0.55 1.76 0.11
N THR A 239 -0.34 3.00 0.52
CA THR A 239 0.43 4.02 -0.20
C THR A 239 1.25 4.87 0.77
N ASP A 240 2.11 5.75 0.26
CA ASP A 240 2.95 6.67 1.04
C ASP A 240 2.16 7.54 2.04
N ALA A 241 0.87 7.81 1.78
CA ALA A 241 0.01 8.56 2.69
C ALA A 241 -0.07 7.92 4.09
N THR A 242 -0.04 6.60 4.18
CA THR A 242 -0.07 5.88 5.47
C THR A 242 1.11 6.23 6.36
N SER A 243 2.30 6.49 5.80
CA SER A 243 3.46 6.92 6.57
C SER A 243 3.21 8.20 7.38
N PHE A 244 2.39 9.10 6.85
CA PHE A 244 1.96 10.33 7.52
C PHE A 244 0.80 10.09 8.48
N TYR A 245 -0.21 9.33 8.04
CA TYR A 245 -1.41 9.08 8.84
C TYR A 245 -1.11 8.43 10.20
N VAL A 246 -0.27 7.40 10.22
CA VAL A 246 0.13 6.72 11.47
C VAL A 246 0.94 7.60 12.43
N ARG A 247 1.34 8.78 11.99
CA ARG A 247 2.02 9.81 12.78
C ARG A 247 1.13 11.02 13.06
N GLY A 248 -0.19 10.85 13.01
CA GLY A 248 -1.16 11.89 13.41
C GLY A 248 -1.29 13.05 12.42
N VAL A 249 -0.99 12.82 11.15
CA VAL A 249 -1.12 13.81 10.08
C VAL A 249 -2.33 13.46 9.21
N PRO A 250 -3.29 14.38 8.99
CA PRO A 250 -4.41 14.16 8.06
C PRO A 250 -3.92 13.88 6.66
N ILE A 251 -4.57 12.96 5.97
CA ILE A 251 -4.19 12.56 4.60
C ILE A 251 -5.36 12.68 3.63
N LEU A 252 -5.06 12.88 2.37
CA LEU A 252 -5.96 12.72 1.24
C LEU A 252 -5.19 12.06 0.11
N ASN A 253 -5.61 10.86 -0.30
CA ASN A 253 -5.01 10.12 -1.39
C ASN A 253 -5.92 10.10 -2.62
N ALA A 254 -5.37 10.40 -3.80
CA ALA A 254 -6.05 10.26 -5.09
C ALA A 254 -5.66 8.95 -5.75
N PHE A 255 -6.66 8.25 -6.28
CA PHE A 255 -6.49 6.97 -6.96
C PHE A 255 -7.57 6.78 -8.03
N THR A 256 -7.24 6.28 -9.22
CA THR A 256 -8.23 6.06 -10.29
C THR A 256 -8.70 4.61 -10.42
N GLY A 257 -8.23 3.75 -9.53
CA GLY A 257 -8.57 2.33 -9.52
C GLY A 257 -7.47 1.45 -10.12
N ALA A 258 -7.44 0.19 -9.69
CA ALA A 258 -6.55 -0.80 -10.28
C ALA A 258 -7.05 -1.19 -11.68
N HIS A 259 -6.13 -1.41 -12.60
CA HIS A 259 -6.41 -1.79 -13.98
C HIS A 259 -5.63 -3.05 -14.38
N ALA A 260 -5.95 -3.61 -15.55
CA ALA A 260 -5.35 -4.87 -16.01
C ALA A 260 -3.82 -4.80 -16.19
N ASP A 261 -3.31 -3.61 -16.50
CA ASP A 261 -1.88 -3.37 -16.74
C ASP A 261 -1.08 -3.08 -15.45
N TYR A 262 -1.73 -2.97 -14.28
CA TYR A 262 -1.07 -2.74 -12.99
C TYR A 262 0.04 -3.75 -12.74
N HIS A 263 1.25 -3.28 -12.41
CA HIS A 263 2.46 -4.08 -12.20
C HIS A 263 2.84 -4.98 -13.40
N THR A 264 2.55 -4.53 -14.61
CA THR A 264 3.01 -5.17 -15.84
C THR A 264 3.79 -4.18 -16.72
N PRO A 265 4.65 -4.67 -17.65
CA PRO A 265 5.29 -3.83 -18.66
C PRO A 265 4.31 -3.09 -19.57
N SER A 266 3.05 -3.51 -19.60
CA SER A 266 1.99 -2.90 -20.40
C SER A 266 1.39 -1.64 -19.77
N ASP A 267 1.85 -1.20 -18.60
CA ASP A 267 1.51 0.13 -18.06
C ASP A 267 2.31 1.22 -18.77
N GLU A 268 1.79 1.63 -19.92
CA GLU A 268 2.43 2.50 -20.89
C GLU A 268 1.69 3.83 -21.06
N MET A 269 2.41 4.85 -21.53
CA MET A 269 1.92 6.22 -21.62
C MET A 269 0.76 6.41 -22.60
N ASP A 270 0.64 5.58 -23.63
CA ASP A 270 -0.43 5.64 -24.63
C ASP A 270 -1.81 5.27 -24.05
N LYS A 271 -1.82 4.66 -22.87
CA LYS A 271 -3.03 4.27 -22.15
C LYS A 271 -3.49 5.30 -21.10
N ILE A 272 -2.76 6.37 -20.89
CA ILE A 272 -3.08 7.41 -19.93
C ILE A 272 -4.26 8.25 -20.41
N ASN A 273 -5.26 8.44 -19.55
CA ASN A 273 -6.30 9.43 -19.71
C ASN A 273 -5.79 10.80 -19.26
N TYR A 274 -5.09 11.50 -20.14
CA TYR A 274 -4.49 12.81 -19.83
C TYR A 274 -5.50 13.85 -19.39
N GLU A 275 -6.72 13.85 -19.97
CA GLU A 275 -7.77 14.77 -19.57
C GLU A 275 -8.24 14.50 -18.14
N GLY A 276 -8.43 13.23 -17.80
CA GLY A 276 -8.78 12.80 -16.44
C GLY A 276 -7.70 13.14 -15.43
N ALA A 277 -6.43 12.86 -15.77
CA ALA A 277 -5.27 13.18 -14.94
C ALA A 277 -5.16 14.69 -14.70
N ALA A 278 -5.34 15.52 -15.74
CA ALA A 278 -5.31 16.98 -15.63
C ALA A 278 -6.44 17.52 -14.73
N LYS A 279 -7.66 16.96 -14.81
CA LYS A 279 -8.77 17.34 -13.91
C LYS A 279 -8.48 16.96 -12.47
N THR A 280 -7.91 15.77 -12.21
CA THR A 280 -7.50 15.31 -10.89
C THR A 280 -6.42 16.21 -10.31
N THR A 281 -5.39 16.51 -11.10
CA THR A 281 -4.31 17.43 -10.75
C THR A 281 -4.85 18.82 -10.38
N ARG A 282 -5.79 19.34 -11.18
CA ARG A 282 -6.45 20.63 -10.90
C ARG A 282 -7.22 20.62 -9.59
N LEU A 283 -7.94 19.53 -9.26
CA LEU A 283 -8.64 19.39 -7.99
C LEU A 283 -7.65 19.48 -6.82
N PHE A 284 -6.57 18.71 -6.88
CA PHE A 284 -5.54 18.70 -5.84
C PHE A 284 -4.80 20.04 -5.74
N ALA A 285 -4.52 20.71 -6.85
CA ALA A 285 -3.95 22.05 -6.85
C ALA A 285 -4.84 23.08 -6.13
N LEU A 286 -6.16 23.01 -6.34
CA LEU A 286 -7.11 23.90 -5.68
C LEU A 286 -7.25 23.57 -4.19
N ILE A 287 -7.24 22.28 -3.79
CA ILE A 287 -7.23 21.85 -2.39
C ILE A 287 -5.92 22.33 -1.74
N ALA A 288 -4.78 22.05 -2.35
CA ALA A 288 -3.47 22.47 -1.85
C ALA A 288 -3.39 23.99 -1.64
N ARG A 289 -3.86 24.75 -2.63
CA ARG A 289 -3.94 26.22 -2.49
C ARG A 289 -4.80 26.65 -1.31
N ALA A 290 -5.95 26.01 -1.12
CA ALA A 290 -6.85 26.32 0.00
C ALA A 290 -6.21 26.03 1.35
N LEU A 291 -5.57 24.87 1.51
CA LEU A 291 -4.89 24.49 2.74
C LEU A 291 -3.67 25.37 3.04
N THR A 292 -3.00 25.83 1.99
CA THR A 292 -1.85 26.76 2.12
C THR A 292 -2.26 28.14 2.66
N LEU A 293 -3.49 28.58 2.34
CA LEU A 293 -4.07 29.85 2.78
C LEU A 293 -4.82 29.76 4.11
N ALA A 294 -5.21 28.55 4.52
CA ALA A 294 -6.04 28.36 5.70
C ALA A 294 -5.33 28.80 7.00
N GLU A 295 -6.07 29.44 7.90
CA GLU A 295 -5.56 29.86 9.22
C GLU A 295 -5.20 28.65 10.06
N GLU A 296 -6.09 27.68 10.13
CA GLU A 296 -5.90 26.47 10.90
C GLU A 296 -5.47 25.31 9.99
N ALA A 297 -4.62 24.46 10.52
CA ALA A 297 -4.32 23.19 9.90
C ALA A 297 -5.53 22.23 10.02
N PRO A 298 -5.74 21.30 9.09
CA PRO A 298 -6.74 20.25 9.22
C PRO A 298 -6.59 19.49 10.54
N ALA A 299 -7.68 19.36 11.28
CA ALA A 299 -7.68 18.57 12.52
C ALA A 299 -7.55 17.08 12.20
N TYR A 300 -6.65 16.38 12.88
CA TYR A 300 -6.48 14.94 12.72
C TYR A 300 -7.54 14.15 13.48
N VAL A 301 -8.07 13.11 12.84
CA VAL A 301 -8.94 12.11 13.44
C VAL A 301 -8.27 10.74 13.35
N ALA A 302 -8.06 10.11 14.50
CA ALA A 302 -7.61 8.73 14.55
C ALA A 302 -8.80 7.79 14.30
N LEU A 303 -8.71 6.97 13.28
CA LEU A 303 -9.64 5.87 13.05
C LEU A 303 -9.13 4.62 13.78
N GLU A 304 -10.05 3.72 14.11
CA GLU A 304 -9.65 2.42 14.65
C GLU A 304 -8.73 1.70 13.66
N LYS A 305 -7.59 1.24 14.17
CA LYS A 305 -6.68 0.47 13.36
C LYS A 305 -7.33 -0.88 13.05
N PRO A 306 -7.38 -1.32 11.79
CA PRO A 306 -7.87 -2.66 11.46
C PRO A 306 -7.10 -3.71 12.26
N GLU A 307 -7.82 -4.62 12.93
CA GLU A 307 -7.25 -5.58 13.89
C GLU A 307 -6.19 -6.52 13.29
N ASN A 308 -6.14 -6.64 11.96
CA ASN A 308 -5.37 -7.65 11.24
C ASN A 308 -4.19 -7.11 10.42
N GLN A 309 -3.60 -5.97 10.75
CA GLN A 309 -2.35 -5.50 10.11
C GLN A 309 -1.12 -6.23 10.70
N GLY A 310 -1.00 -7.51 10.40
CA GLY A 310 0.26 -8.24 10.55
C GLY A 310 1.08 -8.06 9.27
N ALA A 311 2.15 -7.27 9.31
CA ALA A 311 3.15 -7.20 8.25
C ALA A 311 3.91 -8.55 8.17
N ARG A 312 3.29 -9.57 7.59
CA ARG A 312 3.97 -10.79 7.16
C ARG A 312 4.01 -10.74 5.64
N GLY A 313 5.21 -10.71 5.08
CA GLY A 313 5.38 -10.91 3.65
C GLY A 313 4.64 -12.19 3.24
N PHE A 314 3.69 -12.07 2.32
CA PHE A 314 2.88 -13.21 1.89
C PHE A 314 3.77 -14.18 1.10
N ARG A 315 3.94 -15.40 1.61
CA ARG A 315 4.56 -16.51 0.87
C ARG A 315 3.61 -17.11 -0.17
N VAL A 316 2.33 -16.76 -0.05
CA VAL A 316 1.23 -17.34 -0.81
C VAL A 316 0.77 -16.37 -1.89
N TYR A 317 0.53 -16.92 -3.06
CA TYR A 317 0.03 -16.21 -4.24
C TYR A 317 -1.29 -16.84 -4.71
N LEU A 318 -2.36 -16.03 -4.74
CA LEU A 318 -3.64 -16.46 -5.34
C LEU A 318 -3.85 -15.87 -6.75
N GLY A 319 -3.15 -14.81 -7.10
CA GLY A 319 -3.32 -14.14 -8.39
C GLY A 319 -4.61 -13.33 -8.50
N THR A 320 -5.18 -12.93 -7.37
CA THR A 320 -6.29 -11.99 -7.29
C THR A 320 -5.79 -10.55 -7.41
N VAL A 321 -6.60 -9.68 -7.98
CA VAL A 321 -6.35 -8.24 -8.09
C VAL A 321 -7.50 -7.54 -7.38
N PRO A 322 -7.34 -7.15 -6.11
CA PRO A 322 -8.35 -6.41 -5.39
C PRO A 322 -8.69 -5.09 -6.06
N ASP A 323 -9.96 -4.74 -6.04
CA ASP A 323 -10.44 -3.41 -6.45
C ASP A 323 -10.40 -2.49 -5.22
N TYR A 324 -9.30 -1.76 -5.06
CA TYR A 324 -9.15 -0.80 -3.96
C TYR A 324 -10.09 0.42 -4.09
N ALA A 325 -10.80 0.55 -5.22
CA ALA A 325 -11.81 1.55 -5.47
C ALA A 325 -13.24 1.07 -5.10
N GLN A 326 -13.38 -0.17 -4.60
CA GLN A 326 -14.69 -0.67 -4.16
C GLN A 326 -15.27 0.28 -3.11
N GLY A 327 -16.53 0.70 -3.29
CA GLY A 327 -17.25 1.50 -2.27
C GLY A 327 -17.55 0.68 -1.00
N ASP A 328 -18.64 0.99 -0.30
CA ASP A 328 -19.08 0.29 0.93
C ASP A 328 -19.59 -1.15 0.62
N ILE A 329 -18.72 -1.98 0.05
CA ILE A 329 -19.00 -3.40 -0.23
C ILE A 329 -18.41 -4.23 0.91
N VAL A 330 -19.21 -5.14 1.47
CA VAL A 330 -18.72 -6.14 2.43
C VAL A 330 -18.04 -7.26 1.64
N GLY A 331 -16.73 -7.41 1.80
CA GLY A 331 -15.91 -8.36 1.05
C GLY A 331 -14.75 -7.68 0.33
N VAL A 332 -14.08 -8.41 -0.54
CA VAL A 332 -13.02 -7.89 -1.42
C VAL A 332 -13.44 -8.08 -2.87
N LYS A 333 -13.89 -7.01 -3.51
CA LYS A 333 -14.17 -6.99 -4.93
C LYS A 333 -12.88 -7.11 -5.72
N LEU A 334 -12.92 -7.84 -6.80
CA LEU A 334 -11.77 -8.03 -7.69
C LEU A 334 -11.93 -7.20 -8.95
N SER A 335 -10.92 -6.39 -9.28
CA SER A 335 -10.79 -5.76 -10.61
C SER A 335 -10.39 -6.79 -11.66
N GLY A 336 -9.75 -7.90 -11.25
CA GLY A 336 -9.32 -8.97 -12.14
C GLY A 336 -8.64 -10.12 -11.43
N VAL A 337 -8.16 -11.07 -12.23
CA VAL A 337 -7.30 -12.17 -11.79
C VAL A 337 -6.17 -12.38 -12.79
N ALA A 338 -5.00 -12.77 -12.30
CA ALA A 338 -3.86 -13.11 -13.16
C ALA A 338 -4.18 -14.32 -14.04
N LYS A 339 -4.00 -14.20 -15.35
CA LYS A 339 -4.45 -15.17 -16.39
C LYS A 339 -4.06 -16.63 -16.15
N LEU A 340 -2.94 -16.92 -15.54
CA LEU A 340 -2.46 -18.26 -15.23
C LEU A 340 -2.36 -18.52 -13.72
N GLY A 341 -2.84 -17.56 -12.93
CA GLY A 341 -2.80 -17.64 -11.47
C GLY A 341 -3.76 -18.68 -10.88
N PRO A 342 -3.57 -19.03 -9.60
CA PRO A 342 -4.45 -19.95 -8.87
C PRO A 342 -5.93 -19.54 -8.93
N ALA A 343 -6.24 -18.25 -8.77
CA ALA A 343 -7.61 -17.74 -8.81
C ALA A 343 -8.27 -17.99 -10.17
N ALA A 344 -7.57 -17.69 -11.28
CA ALA A 344 -8.09 -17.96 -12.62
C ALA A 344 -8.31 -19.46 -12.86
N LYS A 345 -7.39 -20.32 -12.40
CA LYS A 345 -7.53 -21.78 -12.49
C LYS A 345 -8.70 -22.32 -11.66
N ALA A 346 -9.00 -21.68 -10.54
CA ALA A 346 -10.14 -22.01 -9.69
C ALA A 346 -11.48 -21.49 -10.24
N GLY A 347 -11.47 -20.67 -11.31
CA GLY A 347 -12.67 -20.09 -11.90
C GLY A 347 -13.15 -18.80 -11.24
N VAL A 348 -12.29 -18.13 -10.45
CA VAL A 348 -12.52 -16.77 -9.95
C VAL A 348 -12.35 -15.79 -11.11
N LEU A 349 -13.17 -14.76 -11.19
CA LEU A 349 -13.23 -13.80 -12.27
C LEU A 349 -13.09 -12.34 -11.75
N GLY A 350 -12.73 -11.43 -12.65
CA GLY A 350 -12.89 -10.00 -12.38
C GLY A 350 -14.36 -9.66 -12.16
N GLY A 351 -14.64 -8.81 -11.19
CA GLY A 351 -15.99 -8.46 -10.76
C GLY A 351 -16.52 -9.29 -9.59
N ASP A 352 -15.93 -10.46 -9.29
CA ASP A 352 -16.28 -11.24 -8.10
C ASP A 352 -15.97 -10.45 -6.81
N VAL A 353 -16.77 -10.68 -5.77
CA VAL A 353 -16.51 -10.18 -4.41
C VAL A 353 -16.14 -11.38 -3.53
N ILE A 354 -14.90 -11.43 -3.03
CA ILE A 354 -14.49 -12.47 -2.08
C ILE A 354 -15.15 -12.18 -0.73
N VAL A 355 -15.99 -13.08 -0.25
CA VAL A 355 -16.71 -12.97 1.03
C VAL A 355 -16.26 -14.04 2.04
N GLY A 356 -15.48 -15.03 1.59
CA GLY A 356 -14.92 -16.09 2.44
C GLY A 356 -13.66 -16.69 1.83
N LEU A 357 -12.72 -17.10 2.69
CA LEU A 357 -11.49 -17.78 2.30
C LEU A 357 -11.02 -18.70 3.42
N ALA A 358 -10.72 -19.95 3.10
CA ALA A 358 -10.26 -20.97 4.04
C ALA A 358 -11.14 -21.09 5.32
N GLY A 359 -12.46 -21.03 5.14
CA GLY A 359 -13.43 -21.13 6.24
C GLY A 359 -13.61 -19.84 7.06
N GLN A 360 -12.85 -18.78 6.79
CA GLN A 360 -12.97 -17.49 7.46
C GLN A 360 -13.79 -16.52 6.62
N LYS A 361 -14.58 -15.64 7.28
CA LYS A 361 -15.32 -14.57 6.62
C LYS A 361 -14.36 -13.44 6.25
N VAL A 362 -14.51 -12.93 5.02
CA VAL A 362 -13.77 -11.80 4.50
C VAL A 362 -14.74 -10.63 4.35
N LYS A 363 -14.59 -9.61 5.18
CA LYS A 363 -15.43 -8.40 5.16
C LYS A 363 -14.77 -7.23 4.44
N ASN A 364 -13.45 -7.24 4.34
CA ASN A 364 -12.62 -6.18 3.78
C ASN A 364 -11.25 -6.72 3.35
N ILE A 365 -10.42 -5.87 2.79
CA ILE A 365 -9.07 -6.21 2.34
C ILE A 365 -8.15 -6.70 3.47
N TYR A 366 -8.36 -6.22 4.70
CA TYR A 366 -7.52 -6.59 5.84
C TYR A 366 -7.81 -8.03 6.31
N ASP A 367 -9.08 -8.42 6.37
CA ASP A 367 -9.47 -9.81 6.63
C ASP A 367 -8.89 -10.73 5.55
N TYR A 368 -8.98 -10.31 4.29
CA TYR A 368 -8.42 -11.06 3.16
C TYR A 368 -6.92 -11.25 3.29
N THR A 369 -6.18 -10.18 3.57
CA THR A 369 -4.72 -10.25 3.72
C THR A 369 -4.29 -11.04 4.95
N TYR A 370 -5.06 -10.98 6.03
CA TYR A 370 -4.83 -11.83 7.21
C TYR A 370 -4.94 -13.30 6.85
N VAL A 371 -6.06 -13.71 6.22
CA VAL A 371 -6.27 -15.10 5.82
C VAL A 371 -5.20 -15.57 4.84
N LEU A 372 -4.79 -14.72 3.87
CA LEU A 372 -3.67 -15.01 2.98
C LEU A 372 -2.39 -15.38 3.73
N GLY A 373 -2.11 -14.69 4.85
CA GLY A 373 -0.94 -14.96 5.69
C GLY A 373 -0.96 -16.32 6.38
N GLU A 374 -2.14 -16.91 6.57
CA GLU A 374 -2.35 -18.21 7.21
C GLU A 374 -2.36 -19.38 6.19
N LEU A 375 -2.48 -19.08 4.88
CA LEU A 375 -2.52 -20.13 3.85
C LEU A 375 -1.14 -20.77 3.63
N LYS A 376 -1.16 -21.97 3.11
CA LYS A 376 0.04 -22.73 2.71
C LYS A 376 0.06 -22.94 1.20
N VAL A 377 1.24 -22.80 0.61
CA VAL A 377 1.46 -23.07 -0.81
C VAL A 377 1.14 -24.53 -1.11
N GLY A 378 0.36 -24.77 -2.17
CA GLY A 378 0.02 -26.11 -2.64
C GLY A 378 -1.13 -26.80 -1.90
N GLU A 379 -1.65 -26.24 -0.80
CA GLU A 379 -2.76 -26.81 -0.05
C GLU A 379 -4.09 -26.19 -0.53
N ALA A 380 -5.00 -27.02 -1.07
CA ALA A 380 -6.27 -26.53 -1.60
C ALA A 380 -7.20 -26.06 -0.48
N VAL A 381 -7.76 -24.86 -0.63
CA VAL A 381 -8.72 -24.26 0.30
C VAL A 381 -9.99 -23.82 -0.41
N GLU A 382 -11.09 -23.65 0.33
CA GLU A 382 -12.32 -23.08 -0.19
C GLU A 382 -12.17 -21.54 -0.28
N ILE A 383 -12.55 -20.97 -1.41
CA ILE A 383 -12.81 -19.54 -1.59
C ILE A 383 -14.28 -19.35 -1.93
N ILE A 384 -14.94 -18.44 -1.23
CA ILE A 384 -16.33 -18.08 -1.45
C ILE A 384 -16.37 -16.71 -2.10
N VAL A 385 -16.95 -16.63 -3.28
CA VAL A 385 -17.14 -15.37 -4.00
C VAL A 385 -18.61 -15.11 -4.25
N GLU A 386 -19.02 -13.85 -4.17
CA GLU A 386 -20.31 -13.39 -4.64
C GLU A 386 -20.15 -12.94 -6.09
N ARG A 387 -20.94 -13.50 -6.99
CA ARG A 387 -20.99 -13.17 -8.42
C ARG A 387 -22.42 -12.98 -8.84
N GLU A 388 -22.76 -11.77 -9.31
CA GLU A 388 -24.13 -11.42 -9.74
C GLU A 388 -25.21 -11.66 -8.65
N GLY A 389 -24.81 -11.47 -7.38
CA GLY A 389 -25.69 -11.66 -6.22
C GLY A 389 -25.83 -13.11 -5.74
N GLU A 390 -25.07 -14.05 -6.32
CA GLU A 390 -25.04 -15.45 -5.89
C GLU A 390 -23.69 -15.83 -5.30
N GLU A 391 -23.70 -16.50 -4.15
CA GLU A 391 -22.48 -17.08 -3.58
C GLU A 391 -22.05 -18.32 -4.36
N LYS A 392 -20.76 -18.35 -4.74
CA LYS A 392 -20.10 -19.48 -5.40
C LYS A 392 -18.94 -19.97 -4.56
N LYS A 393 -18.94 -21.24 -4.23
CA LYS A 393 -17.85 -21.91 -3.52
C LYS A 393 -16.92 -22.57 -4.54
N LEU A 394 -15.68 -22.16 -4.51
CA LEU A 394 -14.65 -22.65 -5.44
C LEU A 394 -13.48 -23.21 -4.63
N SER A 395 -12.77 -24.18 -5.21
CA SER A 395 -11.55 -24.71 -4.61
C SER A 395 -10.35 -24.04 -5.25
N ILE A 396 -9.51 -23.40 -4.45
CA ILE A 396 -8.30 -22.70 -4.90
C ILE A 396 -7.07 -23.31 -4.25
N THR A 397 -6.04 -23.58 -5.06
CA THR A 397 -4.75 -24.06 -4.56
C THR A 397 -3.75 -22.92 -4.64
N PRO A 398 -3.34 -22.35 -3.50
CA PRO A 398 -2.39 -21.24 -3.47
C PRO A 398 -1.04 -21.62 -4.10
N GLY A 399 -0.48 -20.71 -4.89
CA GLY A 399 0.86 -20.82 -5.43
C GLY A 399 1.90 -20.12 -4.53
N SER A 400 3.21 -20.27 -4.87
CA SER A 400 4.30 -19.49 -4.27
C SER A 400 4.45 -18.15 -4.98
N ARG A 401 4.92 -17.16 -4.26
CA ARG A 401 5.40 -15.88 -4.81
C ARG A 401 6.88 -15.92 -5.19
N ASP A 402 7.55 -17.04 -4.98
CA ASP A 402 8.97 -17.22 -5.32
C ASP A 402 9.17 -17.47 -6.82
#